data_e6bcd8c57fb2865dd34540b9f4ffb58c
#
_entry.id   e6bcd8c57fb2865dd34540b9f4ffb58c
#
_cell.length_a   1.000
_cell.length_b   1.000
_cell.length_c   1.000
_cell.angle_alpha   90.00
_cell.angle_beta   90.00
_cell.angle_gamma   90.00
#
_symmetry.space_group_name_H-M   'P 1'
#
loop_
_entity.id
_entity.type
_entity.pdbx_description
1 polymer ?
#
loop_
_entity_poly.entity_id
_entity_poly.type
_entity_poly.pdbx_seq_one_letter_code
_entity_poly.pdbx_strand_id
1 'polypeptide(L)'
;MHKGTTWVQETVDLLLHNGDSETCKSAPIPVRMPFLENSTRPGIPSGLDLLKAMEPPRVIKTHLPFHLVPKGFWENKCKVIYVARNAKDNLVSYFYFDQINLTHPDPGPWEGYIQKFMHGQLAWGSWYDHVKGYWEEREKRNILYLFYEDMKENPRREVERIMKYLDLSFSDDIISRIVELTSFKSMKENPMANYTFMSKTIFDLSLYTFMRKGEVGDWKNHFTPQQAKEFDEDYEKKMKNVNIPFRTQL
;
A
#
# COMPACT_ATOMS: atom_id res chain seq x y z
N MET A 1 -0.11 3.43 -6.16
CA MET A 1 -1.20 2.45 -5.91
C MET A 1 -1.40 2.27 -4.41
N HIS A 2 -2.50 2.78 -3.85
CA HIS A 2 -2.75 2.73 -2.41
C HIS A 2 -3.50 1.46 -2.02
N LYS A 3 -2.77 0.43 -1.61
CA LYS A 3 -3.28 -0.92 -1.35
C LYS A 3 -3.22 -1.33 0.13
N GLY A 4 -3.19 -0.38 1.07
CA GLY A 4 -2.93 -0.68 2.48
C GLY A 4 -1.44 -0.66 2.83
N THR A 5 -0.59 -0.07 1.99
CA THR A 5 0.87 -0.01 2.21
C THR A 5 1.22 0.63 3.55
N THR A 6 0.59 1.74 3.92
CA THR A 6 0.81 2.39 5.22
C THR A 6 0.43 1.48 6.39
N TRP A 7 -0.61 0.67 6.24
CA TRP A 7 -0.97 -0.33 7.25
C TRP A 7 0.15 -1.37 7.43
N VAL A 8 0.63 -1.92 6.32
CA VAL A 8 1.75 -2.89 6.36
C VAL A 8 3.02 -2.23 6.91
N GLN A 9 3.31 -0.98 6.55
CA GLN A 9 4.46 -0.24 7.08
C GLN A 9 4.38 -0.12 8.61
N GLU A 10 3.27 0.34 9.19
CA GLU A 10 3.09 0.44 10.64
C GLU A 10 3.17 -0.94 11.31
N THR A 11 2.59 -1.97 10.69
CA THR A 11 2.69 -3.34 11.20
C THR A 11 4.14 -3.82 11.26
N VAL A 12 4.89 -3.62 10.18
CA VAL A 12 6.32 -4.02 10.10
C VAL A 12 7.15 -3.23 11.10
N ASP A 13 6.90 -1.94 11.23
CA ASP A 13 7.64 -1.09 12.17
C ASP A 13 7.44 -1.53 13.61
N LEU A 14 6.20 -1.75 14.02
CA LEU A 14 5.88 -2.28 15.35
C LEU A 14 6.48 -3.67 15.60
N LEU A 15 6.49 -4.55 14.60
CA LEU A 15 7.14 -5.85 14.69
C LEU A 15 8.66 -5.73 14.90
N LEU A 16 9.33 -4.83 14.17
CA LEU A 16 10.77 -4.61 14.30
C LEU A 16 11.16 -3.96 15.63
N HIS A 17 10.22 -3.28 16.29
CA HIS A 17 10.41 -2.62 17.58
C HIS A 17 9.66 -3.30 18.73
N ASN A 18 9.38 -4.61 18.60
CA ASN A 18 8.76 -5.40 19.69
C ASN A 18 7.45 -4.82 20.25
N GLY A 19 6.64 -4.20 19.37
CA GLY A 19 5.39 -3.55 19.76
C GLY A 19 5.54 -2.22 20.48
N ASP A 20 6.74 -1.63 20.53
CA ASP A 20 6.98 -0.32 21.14
C ASP A 20 6.43 0.82 20.27
N SER A 21 5.25 1.32 20.65
CA SER A 21 4.59 2.40 19.94
C SER A 21 5.27 3.76 20.08
N GLU A 22 6.05 3.98 21.13
CA GLU A 22 6.72 5.27 21.34
C GLU A 22 7.88 5.42 20.35
N THR A 23 8.66 4.38 20.14
CA THR A 23 9.68 4.36 19.08
C THR A 23 9.04 4.55 17.71
N CYS A 24 7.91 3.90 17.41
CA CYS A 24 7.20 4.04 16.14
C CYS A 24 6.53 5.42 15.95
N LYS A 25 6.36 6.21 17.01
CA LYS A 25 5.86 7.59 16.95
C LYS A 25 6.96 8.66 16.96
N SER A 26 8.22 8.28 17.01
CA SER A 26 9.35 9.21 17.07
C SER A 26 9.47 10.13 15.86
N ALA A 27 9.00 9.70 14.69
CA ALA A 27 8.97 10.46 13.45
C ALA A 27 7.85 9.99 12.51
N PRO A 28 7.44 10.83 11.54
CA PRO A 28 6.50 10.42 10.49
C PRO A 28 6.97 9.20 9.72
N ILE A 29 6.02 8.32 9.33
CA ILE A 29 6.32 7.06 8.67
C ILE A 29 7.18 7.18 7.39
N PRO A 30 7.08 8.23 6.54
CA PRO A 30 7.98 8.38 5.39
C PRO A 30 9.44 8.67 5.75
N VAL A 31 9.71 9.08 7.00
CA VAL A 31 11.07 9.26 7.54
C VAL A 31 11.60 7.92 8.05
N ARG A 32 10.78 7.17 8.80
CA ARG A 32 11.14 5.86 9.35
C ARG A 32 11.25 4.77 8.26
N MET A 33 10.45 4.88 7.21
CA MET A 33 10.41 3.97 6.05
C MET A 33 10.34 4.77 4.76
N PRO A 34 11.47 5.27 4.25
CA PRO A 34 11.53 6.15 3.09
C PRO A 34 10.90 5.54 1.84
N PHE A 35 10.24 6.38 1.07
CA PHE A 35 9.66 6.03 -0.21
C PHE A 35 10.74 6.18 -1.31
N LEU A 36 11.15 5.07 -1.91
CA LEU A 36 12.29 5.00 -2.83
C LEU A 36 12.18 5.99 -3.99
N GLU A 37 10.98 6.13 -4.55
CA GLU A 37 10.72 6.97 -5.72
C GLU A 37 10.49 8.45 -5.39
N ASN A 38 10.57 8.82 -4.10
CA ASN A 38 10.41 10.22 -3.72
C ASN A 38 11.63 11.03 -4.17
N SER A 39 11.41 11.97 -5.10
CA SER A 39 12.46 12.84 -5.63
C SER A 39 12.82 13.97 -4.66
N THR A 40 14.05 14.47 -4.77
CA THR A 40 14.49 15.67 -4.03
C THR A 40 13.62 16.88 -4.38
N ARG A 41 13.24 17.65 -3.36
CA ARG A 41 12.54 18.94 -3.47
C ARG A 41 13.25 19.95 -2.57
N PRO A 42 13.08 21.27 -2.79
CA PRO A 42 13.68 22.27 -1.93
C PRO A 42 13.34 22.01 -0.44
N GLY A 43 14.36 21.79 0.38
CA GLY A 43 14.24 21.50 1.81
C GLY A 43 13.75 20.08 2.18
N ILE A 44 13.52 19.20 1.20
CA ILE A 44 13.08 17.81 1.44
C ILE A 44 14.04 16.86 0.72
N PRO A 45 14.76 15.99 1.46
CA PRO A 45 15.66 15.00 0.85
C PRO A 45 14.87 13.97 0.04
N SER A 46 15.53 13.37 -0.98
CA SER A 46 14.94 12.25 -1.70
C SER A 46 14.81 11.00 -0.81
N GLY A 47 13.98 10.05 -1.23
CA GLY A 47 13.91 8.74 -0.58
C GLY A 47 15.27 8.05 -0.55
N LEU A 48 16.05 8.18 -1.62
CA LEU A 48 17.41 7.61 -1.69
C LEU A 48 18.39 8.28 -0.73
N ASP A 49 18.31 9.61 -0.54
CA ASP A 49 19.18 10.33 0.41
C ASP A 49 18.85 9.92 1.85
N LEU A 50 17.56 9.79 2.18
CA LEU A 50 17.14 9.27 3.48
C LEU A 50 17.66 7.84 3.71
N LEU A 51 17.52 6.95 2.72
CA LEU A 51 17.99 5.57 2.82
C LEU A 51 19.51 5.44 2.98
N LYS A 52 20.29 6.32 2.35
CA LYS A 52 21.75 6.36 2.51
C LYS A 52 22.17 6.80 3.92
N ALA A 53 21.38 7.67 4.54
CA ALA A 53 21.63 8.18 5.89
C ALA A 53 21.17 7.23 7.01
N MET A 54 20.35 6.21 6.69
CA MET A 54 19.83 5.26 7.69
C MET A 54 20.81 4.14 7.98
N GLU A 55 20.94 3.78 9.26
CA GLU A 55 21.62 2.56 9.69
C GLU A 55 20.76 1.31 9.38
N PRO A 56 21.37 0.17 9.07
CA PRO A 56 20.65 -1.11 8.95
C PRO A 56 20.06 -1.59 10.30
N PRO A 57 18.94 -2.34 10.26
CA PRO A 57 18.17 -2.75 9.10
C PRO A 57 17.31 -1.61 8.55
N ARG A 58 17.19 -1.51 7.23
CA ARG A 58 16.39 -0.47 6.54
C ARG A 58 15.13 -1.06 5.95
N VAL A 59 13.99 -0.42 6.20
CA VAL A 59 12.74 -0.74 5.54
C VAL A 59 12.45 0.30 4.47
N ILE A 60 12.16 -0.16 3.27
CA ILE A 60 12.01 0.68 2.08
C ILE A 60 10.61 0.52 1.53
N LYS A 61 9.90 1.64 1.37
CA LYS A 61 8.64 1.65 0.62
C LYS A 61 8.91 1.85 -0.86
N THR A 62 8.22 1.07 -1.70
CA THR A 62 8.22 1.28 -3.16
C THR A 62 6.84 1.00 -3.75
N HIS A 63 6.54 1.65 -4.87
CA HIS A 63 5.40 1.37 -5.74
C HIS A 63 5.83 0.93 -7.14
N LEU A 64 7.13 0.63 -7.34
CA LEU A 64 7.63 0.18 -8.62
C LEU A 64 6.93 -1.12 -9.06
N PRO A 65 6.54 -1.24 -10.33
CA PRO A 65 6.22 -2.53 -10.93
C PRO A 65 7.40 -3.48 -10.81
N PHE A 66 7.14 -4.79 -10.75
CA PHE A 66 8.15 -5.80 -10.49
C PHE A 66 9.41 -5.66 -11.39
N HIS A 67 9.22 -5.42 -12.68
CA HIS A 67 10.32 -5.31 -13.67
C HIS A 67 11.19 -4.06 -13.49
N LEU A 68 10.75 -3.05 -12.73
CA LEU A 68 11.52 -1.85 -12.42
C LEU A 68 12.19 -1.89 -11.05
N VAL A 69 11.95 -2.93 -10.25
CA VAL A 69 12.64 -3.10 -8.96
C VAL A 69 14.14 -3.31 -9.23
N PRO A 70 15.04 -2.53 -8.60
CA PRO A 70 16.47 -2.64 -8.81
C PRO A 70 16.97 -4.08 -8.58
N LYS A 71 17.81 -4.58 -9.49
CA LYS A 71 18.35 -5.96 -9.43
C LYS A 71 19.01 -6.29 -8.11
N GLY A 72 19.69 -5.31 -7.50
CA GLY A 72 20.34 -5.48 -6.20
C GLY A 72 19.44 -5.94 -5.08
N PHE A 73 18.13 -5.66 -5.12
CA PHE A 73 17.17 -6.21 -4.14
C PHE A 73 17.07 -7.74 -4.24
N TRP A 74 17.08 -8.26 -5.47
CA TRP A 74 16.99 -9.70 -5.72
C TRP A 74 18.31 -10.41 -5.47
N GLU A 75 19.40 -9.81 -5.88
CA GLU A 75 20.77 -10.32 -5.71
C GLU A 75 21.15 -10.43 -4.23
N ASN A 76 20.76 -9.45 -3.43
CA ASN A 76 20.98 -9.44 -1.99
C ASN A 76 19.88 -10.19 -1.19
N LYS A 77 18.95 -10.88 -1.88
CA LYS A 77 17.87 -11.66 -1.25
C LYS A 77 17.07 -10.85 -0.22
N CYS A 78 16.82 -9.57 -0.51
CA CYS A 78 16.00 -8.73 0.35
C CYS A 78 14.61 -9.33 0.54
N LYS A 79 14.09 -9.29 1.76
CA LYS A 79 12.70 -9.66 2.04
C LYS A 79 11.77 -8.63 1.41
N VAL A 80 10.74 -9.08 0.71
CA VAL A 80 9.77 -8.22 0.02
C VAL A 80 8.36 -8.58 0.47
N ILE A 81 7.64 -7.62 1.02
CA ILE A 81 6.22 -7.75 1.36
C ILE A 81 5.42 -6.97 0.34
N TYR A 82 4.59 -7.67 -0.41
CA TYR A 82 3.69 -7.08 -1.38
C TYR A 82 2.26 -7.13 -0.88
N VAL A 83 1.59 -5.98 -0.77
CA VAL A 83 0.18 -5.93 -0.41
C VAL A 83 -0.66 -5.62 -1.64
N ALA A 84 -1.57 -6.51 -1.98
CA ALA A 84 -2.52 -6.38 -3.07
C ALA A 84 -3.92 -6.02 -2.53
N ARG A 85 -4.74 -5.41 -3.37
CA ARG A 85 -6.15 -5.13 -3.11
C ARG A 85 -6.95 -5.36 -4.38
N ASN A 86 -8.19 -5.79 -4.29
CA ASN A 86 -9.04 -5.97 -5.47
C ASN A 86 -9.11 -4.71 -6.33
N ALA A 87 -9.23 -4.90 -7.64
CA ALA A 87 -9.08 -3.84 -8.62
C ALA A 87 -10.10 -2.70 -8.44
N LYS A 88 -11.39 -3.03 -8.20
CA LYS A 88 -12.45 -2.01 -8.08
C LYS A 88 -12.27 -1.14 -6.83
N ASP A 89 -12.01 -1.72 -5.66
CA ASP A 89 -11.72 -0.95 -4.45
C ASP A 89 -10.38 -0.20 -4.53
N ASN A 90 -9.40 -0.76 -5.25
CA ASN A 90 -8.14 -0.08 -5.49
C ASN A 90 -8.35 1.17 -6.37
N LEU A 91 -9.15 1.06 -7.43
CA LEU A 91 -9.50 2.19 -8.30
C LEU A 91 -10.18 3.31 -7.52
N VAL A 92 -11.21 2.98 -6.72
CA VAL A 92 -11.89 3.96 -5.86
C VAL A 92 -10.92 4.65 -4.91
N SER A 93 -10.10 3.87 -4.21
CA SER A 93 -9.11 4.43 -3.28
C SER A 93 -8.08 5.32 -3.98
N TYR A 94 -7.69 4.97 -5.21
CA TYR A 94 -6.72 5.71 -5.99
C TYR A 94 -7.31 7.03 -6.51
N PHE A 95 -8.56 7.02 -6.96
CA PHE A 95 -9.28 8.22 -7.38
C PHE A 95 -9.31 9.29 -6.29
N TYR A 96 -9.71 8.92 -5.07
CA TYR A 96 -9.73 9.85 -3.94
C TYR A 96 -8.32 10.30 -3.51
N PHE A 97 -7.33 9.44 -3.66
CA PHE A 97 -5.96 9.83 -3.39
C PHE A 97 -5.44 10.85 -4.41
N ASP A 98 -5.73 10.66 -5.69
CA ASP A 98 -5.29 11.59 -6.74
C ASP A 98 -6.00 12.96 -6.62
N GLN A 99 -7.20 13.01 -6.02
CA GLN A 99 -7.85 14.28 -5.71
C GLN A 99 -7.15 15.09 -4.61
N ILE A 100 -6.55 14.42 -3.63
CA ILE A 100 -5.83 15.11 -2.55
C ILE A 100 -4.34 15.30 -2.84
N ASN A 101 -3.76 14.57 -3.77
CA ASN A 101 -2.33 14.62 -4.08
C ASN A 101 -2.04 15.62 -5.20
N LEU A 102 -1.64 16.82 -4.81
CA LEU A 102 -1.35 17.93 -5.72
C LEU A 102 -0.07 17.73 -6.58
N THR A 103 0.67 16.63 -6.35
CA THR A 103 1.85 16.29 -7.13
C THR A 103 1.54 15.32 -8.28
N HIS A 104 0.31 14.80 -8.34
CA HIS A 104 -0.19 14.00 -9.44
C HIS A 104 -1.02 14.86 -10.41
N PRO A 105 -1.19 14.42 -11.66
CA PRO A 105 -2.14 15.06 -12.57
C PRO A 105 -3.57 15.02 -12.00
N ASP A 106 -4.37 16.02 -12.35
CA ASP A 106 -5.80 16.05 -12.04
C ASP A 106 -6.46 14.73 -12.50
N PRO A 107 -7.12 14.00 -11.61
CA PRO A 107 -7.82 12.77 -11.98
C PRO A 107 -8.91 12.99 -13.04
N GLY A 108 -9.54 14.18 -13.06
CA GLY A 108 -10.70 14.46 -13.89
C GLY A 108 -11.96 13.74 -13.41
N PRO A 109 -13.00 13.62 -14.25
CA PRO A 109 -14.26 12.99 -13.90
C PRO A 109 -14.10 11.48 -13.72
N TRP A 110 -14.96 10.91 -12.85
CA TRP A 110 -14.94 9.50 -12.46
C TRP A 110 -14.96 8.52 -13.65
N GLU A 111 -15.80 8.78 -14.64
CA GLU A 111 -15.94 7.93 -15.84
C GLU A 111 -14.62 7.84 -16.63
N GLY A 112 -13.98 9.00 -16.82
CA GLY A 112 -12.67 9.05 -17.48
C GLY A 112 -11.58 8.39 -16.65
N TYR A 113 -11.66 8.45 -15.32
CA TYR A 113 -10.70 7.84 -14.43
C TYR A 113 -10.78 6.30 -14.46
N ILE A 114 -11.98 5.73 -14.55
CA ILE A 114 -12.17 4.27 -14.77
C ILE A 114 -11.43 3.85 -16.03
N GLN A 115 -11.57 4.59 -17.13
CA GLN A 115 -10.90 4.27 -18.40
C GLN A 115 -9.37 4.38 -18.27
N LYS A 116 -8.85 5.45 -17.64
CA LYS A 116 -7.42 5.60 -17.39
C LYS A 116 -6.86 4.42 -16.58
N PHE A 117 -7.59 3.97 -15.55
CA PHE A 117 -7.19 2.82 -14.73
C PHE A 117 -7.15 1.53 -15.55
N MET A 118 -8.22 1.23 -16.29
CA MET A 118 -8.29 0.04 -17.13
C MET A 118 -7.16 0.01 -18.16
N HIS A 119 -6.80 1.14 -18.76
CA HIS A 119 -5.72 1.24 -19.75
C HIS A 119 -4.32 1.40 -19.15
N GLY A 120 -4.18 1.42 -17.81
CA GLY A 120 -2.88 1.59 -17.16
C GLY A 120 -2.27 2.99 -17.33
N GLN A 121 -3.09 4.01 -17.56
CA GLN A 121 -2.69 5.39 -17.80
C GLN A 121 -2.67 6.23 -16.51
N LEU A 122 -2.40 5.59 -15.37
CA LEU A 122 -2.20 6.23 -14.08
C LEU A 122 -0.75 6.10 -13.63
N ALA A 123 -0.37 6.82 -12.57
CA ALA A 123 0.96 6.69 -12.00
C ALA A 123 1.23 5.21 -11.63
N TRP A 124 2.47 4.76 -11.85
CA TRP A 124 2.94 3.38 -11.74
C TRP A 124 2.31 2.36 -12.72
N GLY A 125 1.58 2.83 -13.75
CA GLY A 125 1.12 2.00 -14.86
C GLY A 125 -0.07 1.10 -14.53
N SER A 126 -0.16 -0.01 -15.25
CA SER A 126 -1.25 -0.96 -15.18
C SER A 126 -1.33 -1.69 -13.83
N TRP A 127 -2.50 -1.62 -13.18
CA TRP A 127 -2.77 -2.41 -11.97
C TRP A 127 -2.65 -3.92 -12.26
N TYR A 128 -3.12 -4.35 -13.43
CA TYR A 128 -3.08 -5.76 -13.85
C TYR A 128 -1.65 -6.29 -13.94
N ASP A 129 -0.77 -5.57 -14.62
CA ASP A 129 0.62 -6.00 -14.80
C ASP A 129 1.39 -5.92 -13.47
N HIS A 130 1.04 -4.93 -12.65
CA HIS A 130 1.65 -4.78 -11.34
C HIS A 130 1.34 -5.95 -10.41
N VAL A 131 0.07 -6.38 -10.30
CA VAL A 131 -0.30 -7.50 -9.44
C VAL A 131 0.20 -8.83 -9.98
N LYS A 132 0.15 -9.04 -11.31
CA LYS A 132 0.66 -10.25 -11.96
C LYS A 132 2.16 -10.41 -11.79
N GLY A 133 2.94 -9.34 -12.06
CA GLY A 133 4.39 -9.42 -11.99
C GLY A 133 4.90 -9.85 -10.62
N TYR A 134 4.33 -9.34 -9.53
CA TYR A 134 4.69 -9.79 -8.18
C TYR A 134 4.14 -11.17 -7.85
N TRP A 135 2.95 -11.53 -8.36
CA TRP A 135 2.33 -12.83 -8.12
C TRP A 135 3.11 -13.97 -8.75
N GLU A 136 3.51 -13.82 -10.01
CA GLU A 136 4.23 -14.83 -10.78
C GLU A 136 5.63 -15.11 -10.21
N GLU A 137 6.27 -14.10 -9.68
CA GLU A 137 7.63 -14.20 -9.13
C GLU A 137 7.68 -14.50 -7.61
N ARG A 138 6.53 -14.54 -6.92
CA ARG A 138 6.49 -14.63 -5.44
C ARG A 138 7.22 -15.83 -4.86
N GLU A 139 7.09 -17.01 -5.49
CA GLU A 139 7.74 -18.24 -5.03
C GLU A 139 9.27 -18.18 -5.27
N LYS A 140 9.68 -17.77 -6.47
CA LYS A 140 11.09 -17.72 -6.86
C LYS A 140 11.89 -16.67 -6.07
N ARG A 141 11.23 -15.56 -5.73
CA ARG A 141 11.86 -14.41 -5.03
C ARG A 141 11.53 -14.37 -3.55
N ASN A 142 10.85 -15.38 -3.03
CA ASN A 142 10.40 -15.40 -1.64
C ASN A 142 9.68 -14.10 -1.24
N ILE A 143 8.67 -13.69 -2.03
CA ILE A 143 7.87 -12.50 -1.76
C ILE A 143 6.68 -12.90 -0.89
N LEU A 144 6.51 -12.27 0.26
CA LEU A 144 5.27 -12.40 1.02
C LEU A 144 4.16 -11.60 0.33
N TYR A 145 3.25 -12.32 -0.34
CA TYR A 145 2.11 -11.72 -1.01
C TYR A 145 0.90 -11.70 -0.06
N LEU A 146 0.44 -10.49 0.29
CA LEU A 146 -0.68 -10.25 1.19
C LEU A 146 -1.86 -9.68 0.41
N PHE A 147 -3.08 -10.01 0.84
CA PHE A 147 -4.29 -9.38 0.36
C PHE A 147 -4.85 -8.42 1.41
N TYR A 148 -5.19 -7.21 0.99
CA TYR A 148 -5.86 -6.23 1.86
C TYR A 148 -7.13 -6.79 2.49
N GLU A 149 -7.87 -7.58 1.71
CA GLU A 149 -9.09 -8.26 2.12
C GLU A 149 -8.84 -9.26 3.26
N ASP A 150 -7.76 -10.03 3.19
CA ASP A 150 -7.36 -10.97 4.25
C ASP A 150 -6.95 -10.22 5.52
N MET A 151 -6.21 -9.12 5.37
CA MET A 151 -5.83 -8.27 6.50
C MET A 151 -7.09 -7.67 7.19
N LYS A 152 -8.14 -7.35 6.43
CA LYS A 152 -9.41 -6.86 6.98
C LYS A 152 -10.22 -7.95 7.67
N GLU A 153 -10.24 -9.14 7.11
CA GLU A 153 -10.97 -10.30 7.65
C GLU A 153 -10.36 -10.80 8.95
N ASN A 154 -9.05 -10.98 8.97
CA ASN A 154 -8.33 -11.49 10.14
C ASN A 154 -6.95 -10.81 10.27
N PRO A 155 -6.90 -9.59 10.86
CA PRO A 155 -5.66 -8.85 11.00
C PRO A 155 -4.61 -9.59 11.84
N ARG A 156 -5.02 -10.35 12.86
CA ARG A 156 -4.10 -11.12 13.69
C ARG A 156 -3.34 -12.16 12.86
N ARG A 157 -4.06 -12.95 12.07
CA ARG A 157 -3.47 -13.95 11.18
C ARG A 157 -2.41 -13.33 10.25
N GLU A 158 -2.71 -12.18 9.67
CA GLU A 158 -1.80 -11.53 8.73
C GLU A 158 -0.59 -10.89 9.45
N VAL A 159 -0.75 -10.34 10.66
CA VAL A 159 0.37 -9.90 11.51
C VAL A 159 1.29 -11.09 11.83
N GLU A 160 0.75 -12.24 12.20
CA GLU A 160 1.53 -13.45 12.47
C GLU A 160 2.26 -13.96 11.21
N ARG A 161 1.64 -13.86 10.02
CA ARG A 161 2.30 -14.18 8.74
C ARG A 161 3.48 -13.25 8.45
N ILE A 162 3.31 -11.93 8.66
CA ILE A 162 4.40 -10.96 8.50
C ILE A 162 5.52 -11.25 9.50
N MET A 163 5.17 -11.46 10.78
CA MET A 163 6.11 -11.79 11.86
C MET A 163 6.96 -13.01 11.49
N LYS A 164 6.31 -14.10 11.09
CA LYS A 164 7.00 -15.33 10.66
C LYS A 164 7.89 -15.10 9.44
N TYR A 165 7.43 -14.34 8.46
CA TYR A 165 8.20 -14.01 7.27
C TYR A 165 9.44 -13.18 7.58
N LEU A 166 9.40 -12.33 8.61
CA LEU A 166 10.52 -11.53 9.08
C LEU A 166 11.45 -12.30 10.03
N ASP A 167 11.21 -13.60 10.29
CA ASP A 167 11.93 -14.46 11.24
C ASP A 167 11.87 -13.93 12.69
N LEU A 168 10.73 -13.32 13.04
CA LEU A 168 10.45 -12.80 14.38
C LEU A 168 9.51 -13.73 15.15
N SER A 169 9.55 -13.64 16.48
CA SER A 169 8.65 -14.39 17.37
C SER A 169 8.31 -13.55 18.58
N PHE A 170 7.03 -13.38 18.87
CA PHE A 170 6.53 -12.57 19.99
C PHE A 170 5.42 -13.31 20.73
N SER A 171 5.15 -12.86 21.97
CA SER A 171 4.01 -13.32 22.76
C SER A 171 2.69 -12.87 22.16
N ASP A 172 1.61 -13.55 22.54
CA ASP A 172 0.24 -13.21 22.14
C ASP A 172 -0.17 -11.79 22.53
N ASP A 173 0.35 -11.28 23.65
CA ASP A 173 0.06 -9.91 24.12
C ASP A 173 0.67 -8.87 23.18
N ILE A 174 1.90 -9.07 22.72
CA ILE A 174 2.56 -8.17 21.76
C ILE A 174 1.81 -8.20 20.44
N ILE A 175 1.43 -9.37 19.93
CA ILE A 175 0.67 -9.51 18.69
C ILE A 175 -0.68 -8.79 18.81
N SER A 176 -1.41 -8.99 19.91
CA SER A 176 -2.69 -8.34 20.17
C SER A 176 -2.57 -6.82 20.21
N ARG A 177 -1.51 -6.31 20.86
CA ARG A 177 -1.20 -4.87 20.89
C ARG A 177 -0.89 -4.32 19.50
N ILE A 178 -0.14 -5.02 18.67
CA ILE A 178 0.17 -4.61 17.30
C ILE A 178 -1.13 -4.54 16.47
N VAL A 179 -2.01 -5.53 16.58
CA VAL A 179 -3.31 -5.54 15.91
C VAL A 179 -4.17 -4.33 16.32
N GLU A 180 -4.20 -3.98 17.60
CA GLU A 180 -4.93 -2.82 18.10
C GLU A 180 -4.36 -1.51 17.57
N LEU A 181 -3.04 -1.32 17.68
CA LEU A 181 -2.33 -0.11 17.24
C LEU A 181 -2.42 0.09 15.73
N THR A 182 -2.52 -0.98 14.96
CA THR A 182 -2.67 -0.94 13.50
C THR A 182 -4.13 -1.03 13.02
N SER A 183 -5.10 -0.99 13.94
CA SER A 183 -6.51 -0.88 13.57
C SER A 183 -6.78 0.39 12.76
N PHE A 184 -7.79 0.37 11.89
CA PHE A 184 -8.12 1.55 11.07
C PHE A 184 -8.36 2.81 11.92
N LYS A 185 -9.04 2.66 13.06
CA LYS A 185 -9.30 3.76 14.00
C LYS A 185 -7.99 4.30 14.57
N SER A 186 -7.16 3.44 15.15
CA SER A 186 -5.89 3.83 15.76
C SER A 186 -4.96 4.52 14.75
N MET A 187 -4.84 3.98 13.54
CA MET A 187 -4.01 4.57 12.49
C MET A 187 -4.56 5.90 11.97
N LYS A 188 -5.87 6.05 11.87
CA LYS A 188 -6.51 7.30 11.43
C LYS A 188 -6.26 8.43 12.44
N GLU A 189 -6.16 8.11 13.72
CA GLU A 189 -5.88 9.03 14.82
C GLU A 189 -4.37 9.26 15.04
N ASN A 190 -3.49 8.40 14.47
CA ASN A 190 -2.04 8.51 14.63
C ASN A 190 -1.46 9.58 13.69
N PRO A 191 -0.99 10.74 14.21
CA PRO A 191 -0.45 11.81 13.39
C PRO A 191 0.85 11.42 12.66
N MET A 192 1.56 10.37 13.10
CA MET A 192 2.78 9.87 12.45
C MET A 192 2.48 8.95 11.25
N ALA A 193 1.22 8.48 11.10
CA ALA A 193 0.82 7.56 10.03
C ALA A 193 -0.28 8.10 9.11
N ASN A 194 -1.08 9.09 9.57
CA ASN A 194 -2.27 9.56 8.86
C ASN A 194 -2.03 10.66 7.84
N TYR A 195 -0.75 11.05 7.64
CA TYR A 195 -0.30 12.06 6.67
C TYR A 195 -0.76 13.51 6.96
N THR A 196 -1.28 13.82 8.15
CA THR A 196 -1.62 15.21 8.54
C THR A 196 -0.41 16.11 8.66
N PHE A 197 0.80 15.55 8.77
CA PHE A 197 2.07 16.27 8.76
C PHE A 197 2.50 16.76 7.36
N MET A 198 1.84 16.31 6.30
CA MET A 198 2.22 16.69 4.94
C MET A 198 1.87 18.15 4.65
N SER A 199 2.76 18.82 3.91
CA SER A 199 2.50 20.19 3.45
C SER A 199 1.22 20.25 2.60
N LYS A 200 0.45 21.32 2.78
CA LYS A 200 -0.73 21.64 1.96
C LYS A 200 -0.41 21.84 0.48
N THR A 201 0.85 22.02 0.12
CA THR A 201 1.32 22.07 -1.28
C THR A 201 1.53 20.70 -1.89
N ILE A 202 1.47 19.65 -1.08
CA ILE A 202 1.62 18.24 -1.50
C ILE A 202 0.27 17.52 -1.39
N PHE A 203 -0.41 17.66 -0.23
CA PHE A 203 -1.72 17.06 0.00
C PHE A 203 -2.75 18.10 0.42
N ASP A 204 -3.85 18.19 -0.31
CA ASP A 204 -5.04 18.93 0.10
C ASP A 204 -5.97 18.03 0.93
N LEU A 205 -5.70 17.93 2.22
CA LEU A 205 -6.51 17.14 3.14
C LEU A 205 -7.84 17.82 3.54
N SER A 206 -8.14 19.01 3.01
CA SER A 206 -9.45 19.65 3.20
C SER A 206 -10.54 18.97 2.39
N LEU A 207 -10.18 18.33 1.26
CA LEU A 207 -11.11 17.58 0.42
C LEU A 207 -11.47 16.24 1.06
N TYR A 208 -10.46 15.45 1.40
CA TYR A 208 -10.62 14.12 2.01
C TYR A 208 -9.45 13.80 2.93
N THR A 209 -9.72 12.99 3.97
CA THR A 209 -8.64 12.43 4.79
C THR A 209 -7.90 11.35 4.02
N PHE A 210 -6.58 11.26 4.21
CA PHE A 210 -5.76 10.20 3.60
C PHE A 210 -6.30 8.80 3.90
N MET A 211 -6.68 8.54 5.15
CA MET A 211 -7.36 7.30 5.57
C MET A 211 -8.88 7.51 5.48
N ARG A 212 -9.45 7.25 4.31
CA ARG A 212 -10.85 7.59 3.99
C ARG A 212 -11.86 6.67 4.69
N LYS A 213 -11.90 5.39 4.37
CA LYS A 213 -12.90 4.42 4.89
C LYS A 213 -12.29 3.13 5.44
N GLY A 214 -11.31 2.56 4.77
CA GLY A 214 -10.71 1.30 5.19
C GLY A 214 -11.63 0.08 5.06
N GLU A 215 -12.51 0.05 4.06
CA GLU A 215 -13.53 -0.99 3.86
C GLU A 215 -13.26 -1.77 2.57
N VAL A 216 -13.74 -3.02 2.53
CA VAL A 216 -13.81 -3.86 1.33
C VAL A 216 -15.21 -3.78 0.75
N GLY A 217 -15.32 -3.65 -0.58
CA GLY A 217 -16.62 -3.57 -1.26
C GLY A 217 -17.18 -2.16 -1.41
N ASP A 218 -16.44 -1.10 -1.01
CA ASP A 218 -16.88 0.29 -1.16
C ASP A 218 -17.05 0.72 -2.63
N TRP A 219 -16.45 -0.02 -3.57
CA TRP A 219 -16.65 0.19 -4.99
C TRP A 219 -18.14 0.17 -5.40
N LYS A 220 -18.99 -0.56 -4.69
CA LYS A 220 -20.45 -0.63 -4.93
C LYS A 220 -21.15 0.71 -4.77
N ASN A 221 -20.56 1.63 -4.00
CA ASN A 221 -21.10 2.98 -3.79
C ASN A 221 -20.64 3.98 -4.87
N HIS A 222 -19.82 3.55 -5.84
CA HIS A 222 -19.20 4.43 -6.84
C HIS A 222 -19.45 4.01 -8.28
N PHE A 223 -19.51 2.71 -8.53
CA PHE A 223 -19.78 2.17 -9.85
C PHE A 223 -21.29 2.09 -10.12
N THR A 224 -21.70 2.55 -11.28
CA THR A 224 -23.01 2.16 -11.82
C THR A 224 -22.98 0.68 -12.22
N PRO A 225 -24.14 0.02 -12.34
CA PRO A 225 -24.20 -1.37 -12.83
C PRO A 225 -23.52 -1.56 -14.18
N GLN A 226 -23.66 -0.59 -15.10
CA GLN A 226 -23.03 -0.63 -16.42
C GLN A 226 -21.51 -0.51 -16.31
N GLN A 227 -20.99 0.43 -15.54
CA GLN A 227 -19.54 0.59 -15.30
C GLN A 227 -18.93 -0.66 -14.65
N ALA A 228 -19.65 -1.26 -13.69
CA ALA A 228 -19.19 -2.50 -13.05
C ALA A 228 -19.10 -3.65 -14.05
N LYS A 229 -20.08 -3.80 -14.93
CA LYS A 229 -20.10 -4.81 -15.98
C LYS A 229 -18.94 -4.64 -16.96
N GLU A 230 -18.75 -3.44 -17.50
CA GLU A 230 -17.65 -3.13 -18.43
C GLU A 230 -16.28 -3.38 -17.78
N PHE A 231 -16.13 -3.00 -16.52
CA PHE A 231 -14.92 -3.24 -15.77
C PHE A 231 -14.65 -4.74 -15.56
N ASP A 232 -15.69 -5.53 -15.24
CA ASP A 232 -15.56 -6.97 -15.03
C ASP A 232 -15.17 -7.70 -16.33
N GLU A 233 -15.76 -7.30 -17.48
CA GLU A 233 -15.39 -7.84 -18.81
C GLU A 233 -13.90 -7.54 -19.14
N ASP A 234 -13.42 -6.31 -18.88
CA ASP A 234 -12.01 -5.95 -19.05
C ASP A 234 -11.10 -6.74 -18.08
N TYR A 235 -11.53 -6.88 -16.83
CA TYR A 235 -10.82 -7.66 -15.81
C TYR A 235 -10.66 -9.12 -16.22
N GLU A 236 -11.74 -9.78 -16.62
CA GLU A 236 -11.72 -11.17 -17.07
C GLU A 236 -10.77 -11.37 -18.26
N LYS A 237 -10.83 -10.46 -19.24
CA LYS A 237 -9.94 -10.51 -20.40
C LYS A 237 -8.47 -10.39 -20.01
N LYS A 238 -8.13 -9.45 -19.12
CA LYS A 238 -6.75 -9.15 -18.73
C LYS A 238 -6.18 -10.14 -17.71
N MET A 239 -7.03 -10.78 -16.90
CA MET A 239 -6.63 -11.74 -15.86
C MET A 239 -6.82 -13.21 -16.27
N LYS A 240 -7.26 -13.47 -17.49
CA LYS A 240 -7.64 -14.82 -18.00
C LYS A 240 -6.65 -15.94 -17.68
N ASN A 241 -5.36 -15.64 -17.71
CA ASN A 241 -4.29 -16.64 -17.57
C ASN A 241 -3.64 -16.64 -16.18
N VAL A 242 -4.14 -15.84 -15.24
CA VAL A 242 -3.53 -15.69 -13.90
C VAL A 242 -4.61 -15.76 -12.84
N ASN A 243 -4.59 -16.83 -12.05
CA ASN A 243 -5.55 -17.00 -10.96
C ASN A 243 -5.00 -16.38 -9.68
N ILE A 244 -5.33 -15.11 -9.42
CA ILE A 244 -5.07 -14.43 -8.16
C ILE A 244 -6.38 -14.34 -7.38
N PRO A 245 -6.49 -14.88 -6.15
CA PRO A 245 -7.76 -15.03 -5.44
C PRO A 245 -8.23 -13.71 -4.80
N PHE A 246 -8.45 -12.67 -5.60
CA PHE A 246 -9.02 -11.42 -5.12
C PHE A 246 -10.48 -11.58 -4.70
N ARG A 247 -10.85 -10.93 -3.60
CA ARG A 247 -12.22 -10.85 -3.11
C ARG A 247 -12.74 -9.42 -3.21
N THR A 248 -13.89 -9.23 -3.82
CA THR A 248 -14.50 -7.91 -4.01
C THR A 248 -15.51 -7.55 -2.90
N GLN A 249 -15.69 -8.45 -1.94
CA GLN A 249 -16.52 -8.31 -0.74
C GLN A 249 -16.04 -9.28 0.35
N LEU A 250 -16.32 -8.98 1.60
CA LEU A 250 -16.15 -9.83 2.78
C LEU A 250 -17.50 -10.24 3.33
#